data_bde50eb3c748e9b6899379afb3f5d8a1
#
_entry.id   bde50eb3c748e9b6899379afb3f5d8a1
#
_cell.length_a   1.000
_cell.length_b   1.000
_cell.length_c   1.000
_cell.angle_alpha   90.00
_cell.angle_beta   90.00
_cell.angle_gamma   90.00
#
_symmetry.space_group_name_H-M   'P 1'
#
loop_
_entity.id
_entity.type
_entity.pdbx_description
1 polymer ?
#
loop_
_entity_poly.entity_id
_entity_poly.type
_entity_poly.pdbx_seq_one_letter_code
_entity_poly.pdbx_strand_id
1 'polypeptide(L)'
;MTDTPAAPRVCIIGAGCSGITTAKRLKEFGISYDQFEMSDDIGGNWYFKNPNGRSSVYESLHIDTSTQRLQFEDFPAPADYPDFPHHTLIHRYFKDYVEHFGLRENIEFGIEVKRAARNADGGWDVTLSSGVVRRYTDLVVANGHHWAPRMPRFEGDFAGELFHAHHYVNPFSPVELRGKRVIVVGMGNSAMDLASELSFPWMAKKLYVSARRGVWVLPKYRNGQAADKVMAPPDIPKEQALAASRALIRDLVGNMSNYGLPEPDHEPLSAHPSVSADFLTKAGSGDIHMLPEIKGFEGHTVHLVDGTSVEADVVICATGYDMKFPFFDHSEADLHPDQDHRYPLFKRVVKPGVEHLYYAGLAQSSPTIVNLAEQQSKLIARLITGQYALPSVEEQERIMVADEAAHLEQYYASPRHTIQIDFGRYCLDLMEEIEAGERRARAGTPA
;
A
#
# COMPACT_ATOMS: atom_id res chain seq x y z
N MET A 1 -41.52 23.21 7.95
CA MET A 1 -41.10 21.94 8.54
C MET A 1 -39.63 21.83 8.24
N THR A 2 -38.78 21.94 9.23
CA THR A 2 -37.34 21.74 9.05
C THR A 2 -37.15 20.24 8.87
N ASP A 3 -36.85 19.84 7.62
CA ASP A 3 -36.46 18.44 7.34
C ASP A 3 -35.24 18.11 8.23
N THR A 4 -35.48 17.22 9.18
CA THR A 4 -34.35 16.63 9.93
C THR A 4 -33.54 15.83 8.91
N PRO A 5 -32.24 16.11 8.77
CA PRO A 5 -31.41 15.35 7.87
C PRO A 5 -31.57 13.85 8.14
N ALA A 6 -31.72 13.05 7.09
CA ALA A 6 -31.79 11.60 7.23
C ALA A 6 -30.55 11.10 7.97
N ALA A 7 -30.72 10.14 8.88
CA ALA A 7 -29.56 9.55 9.58
C ALA A 7 -28.56 8.98 8.58
N PRO A 8 -27.24 9.16 8.79
CA PRO A 8 -26.23 8.66 7.89
C PRO A 8 -26.33 7.16 7.68
N ARG A 9 -26.29 6.73 6.44
CA ARG A 9 -26.15 5.34 6.03
C ARG A 9 -24.97 5.21 5.08
N VAL A 10 -23.95 4.51 5.52
CA VAL A 10 -22.65 4.47 4.84
C VAL A 10 -22.49 3.17 4.06
N CYS A 11 -21.96 3.25 2.83
CA CYS A 11 -21.43 2.10 2.11
C CYS A 11 -19.92 2.03 2.27
N ILE A 12 -19.38 0.88 2.70
CA ILE A 12 -17.93 0.61 2.72
C ILE A 12 -17.60 -0.40 1.62
N ILE A 13 -16.69 -0.07 0.71
CA ILE A 13 -16.22 -0.95 -0.36
C ILE A 13 -14.91 -1.62 0.06
N GLY A 14 -14.97 -2.92 0.36
CA GLY A 14 -13.83 -3.76 0.74
C GLY A 14 -13.75 -4.04 2.25
N ALA A 15 -13.27 -5.25 2.60
CA ALA A 15 -13.05 -5.71 3.97
C ALA A 15 -11.59 -6.13 4.23
N GLY A 16 -10.63 -5.43 3.61
CA GLY A 16 -9.23 -5.42 4.01
C GLY A 16 -9.00 -4.59 5.28
N CYS A 17 -7.75 -4.42 5.70
CA CYS A 17 -7.40 -3.67 6.92
C CYS A 17 -8.05 -2.28 6.99
N SER A 18 -8.14 -1.55 5.88
CA SER A 18 -8.74 -0.21 5.84
C SER A 18 -10.25 -0.24 6.03
N GLY A 19 -10.92 -1.23 5.43
CA GLY A 19 -12.38 -1.38 5.56
C GLY A 19 -12.80 -1.80 6.96
N ILE A 20 -12.10 -2.76 7.59
CA ILE A 20 -12.46 -3.23 8.95
C ILE A 20 -12.20 -2.16 10.02
N THR A 21 -11.14 -1.36 9.88
CA THR A 21 -10.89 -0.23 10.81
C THR A 21 -11.90 0.88 10.65
N THR A 22 -12.33 1.17 9.42
CA THR A 22 -13.41 2.12 9.16
C THR A 22 -14.73 1.61 9.75
N ALA A 23 -15.09 0.36 9.50
CA ALA A 23 -16.29 -0.27 10.04
C ALA A 23 -16.35 -0.20 11.57
N LYS A 24 -15.23 -0.53 12.23
CA LYS A 24 -15.11 -0.42 13.69
C LYS A 24 -15.36 1.01 14.16
N ARG A 25 -14.76 2.00 13.50
CA ARG A 25 -14.92 3.41 13.87
C ARG A 25 -16.36 3.91 13.65
N LEU A 26 -17.02 3.51 12.55
CA LEU A 26 -18.41 3.86 12.32
C LEU A 26 -19.31 3.25 13.39
N LYS A 27 -19.08 1.99 13.78
CA LYS A 27 -19.81 1.32 14.86
C LYS A 27 -19.67 2.05 16.19
N GLU A 28 -18.47 2.51 16.55
CA GLU A 28 -18.24 3.29 17.77
C GLU A 28 -19.01 4.63 17.79
N PHE A 29 -19.17 5.25 16.64
CA PHE A 29 -19.92 6.48 16.49
C PHE A 29 -21.42 6.26 16.30
N GLY A 30 -21.90 5.00 16.36
CA GLY A 30 -23.30 4.65 16.18
C GLY A 30 -23.82 4.90 14.75
N ILE A 31 -22.94 4.94 13.76
CA ILE A 31 -23.27 5.18 12.35
C ILE A 31 -23.66 3.87 11.70
N SER A 32 -24.83 3.85 11.04
CA SER A 32 -25.28 2.70 10.26
C SER A 32 -24.47 2.53 8.97
N TYR A 33 -24.02 1.29 8.69
CA TYR A 33 -23.28 0.99 7.48
C TYR A 33 -23.56 -0.41 6.95
N ASP A 34 -23.40 -0.58 5.63
CA ASP A 34 -23.25 -1.87 4.96
C ASP A 34 -21.84 -1.95 4.41
N GLN A 35 -21.15 -3.08 4.56
CA GLN A 35 -19.82 -3.31 4.02
C GLN A 35 -19.84 -4.45 3.01
N PHE A 36 -19.30 -4.22 1.82
CA PHE A 36 -19.27 -5.21 0.74
C PHE A 36 -17.86 -5.71 0.50
N GLU A 37 -17.71 -7.04 0.51
CA GLU A 37 -16.47 -7.72 0.18
C GLU A 37 -16.73 -8.73 -0.94
N MET A 38 -15.93 -8.62 -2.02
CA MET A 38 -16.06 -9.53 -3.15
C MET A 38 -15.53 -10.93 -2.90
N SER A 39 -14.71 -11.10 -1.85
CA SER A 39 -14.22 -12.39 -1.40
C SER A 39 -15.22 -13.09 -0.47
N ASP A 40 -14.91 -14.33 -0.09
CA ASP A 40 -15.67 -15.15 0.87
C ASP A 40 -15.24 -14.93 2.33
N ASP A 41 -14.17 -14.15 2.57
CA ASP A 41 -13.71 -13.77 3.90
C ASP A 41 -13.01 -12.41 3.87
N ILE A 42 -12.71 -11.88 5.07
CA ILE A 42 -11.99 -10.62 5.25
C ILE A 42 -10.50 -10.79 4.99
N GLY A 43 -9.76 -9.68 4.95
CA GLY A 43 -8.29 -9.67 4.93
C GLY A 43 -7.69 -9.01 3.68
N GLY A 44 -8.47 -8.89 2.60
CA GLY A 44 -8.02 -8.20 1.37
C GLY A 44 -6.73 -8.79 0.84
N ASN A 45 -5.66 -7.96 0.76
CA ASN A 45 -4.35 -8.41 0.29
C ASN A 45 -3.70 -9.48 1.19
N TRP A 46 -4.03 -9.53 2.49
CA TRP A 46 -3.45 -10.51 3.43
C TRP A 46 -4.14 -11.88 3.44
N TYR A 47 -5.19 -12.05 2.64
CA TYR A 47 -5.85 -13.33 2.46
C TYR A 47 -5.13 -14.13 1.36
N PHE A 48 -4.22 -15.02 1.76
CA PHE A 48 -3.47 -15.88 0.84
C PHE A 48 -4.38 -16.75 -0.03
N LYS A 49 -4.09 -16.81 -1.33
CA LYS A 49 -4.96 -17.51 -2.32
C LYS A 49 -6.40 -17.02 -2.29
N ASN A 50 -6.60 -15.73 -2.05
CA ASN A 50 -7.92 -15.12 -2.07
C ASN A 50 -8.66 -15.46 -3.38
N PRO A 51 -9.87 -16.06 -3.31
CA PRO A 51 -10.58 -16.52 -4.50
C PRO A 51 -10.99 -15.41 -5.45
N ASN A 52 -10.98 -14.14 -4.99
CA ASN A 52 -11.22 -12.99 -5.85
C ASN A 52 -10.03 -12.63 -6.77
N GLY A 53 -8.87 -13.30 -6.61
CA GLY A 53 -7.66 -13.09 -7.40
C GLY A 53 -6.93 -11.77 -7.16
N ARG A 54 -7.29 -11.01 -6.11
CA ARG A 54 -6.72 -9.67 -5.83
C ARG A 54 -5.68 -9.64 -4.71
N SER A 55 -5.33 -10.76 -4.12
CA SER A 55 -4.24 -10.85 -3.16
C SER A 55 -2.90 -11.05 -3.87
N SER A 56 -1.89 -10.32 -3.45
CA SER A 56 -0.51 -10.46 -3.92
C SER A 56 0.39 -11.21 -2.95
N VAL A 57 -0.18 -11.84 -1.94
CA VAL A 57 0.55 -12.63 -0.94
C VAL A 57 1.04 -13.94 -1.53
N TYR A 58 2.31 -14.25 -1.34
CA TYR A 58 2.95 -15.52 -1.66
C TYR A 58 3.22 -16.33 -0.38
N GLU A 59 3.44 -17.64 -0.55
CA GLU A 59 3.47 -18.61 0.56
C GLU A 59 4.50 -18.29 1.64
N SER A 60 5.67 -17.80 1.25
CA SER A 60 6.77 -17.46 2.17
C SER A 60 6.72 -16.05 2.74
N LEU A 61 5.71 -15.25 2.42
CA LEU A 61 5.65 -13.83 2.80
C LEU A 61 5.65 -13.63 4.32
N HIS A 62 6.62 -12.87 4.79
CA HIS A 62 6.63 -12.25 6.11
C HIS A 62 6.56 -10.73 5.96
N ILE A 63 5.77 -10.08 6.78
CA ILE A 63 5.67 -8.62 6.74
C ILE A 63 7.02 -7.96 7.02
N ASP A 64 7.27 -6.80 6.42
CA ASP A 64 8.50 -6.00 6.63
C ASP A 64 8.35 -4.99 7.77
N THR A 65 7.22 -5.00 8.47
CA THR A 65 6.93 -4.14 9.63
C THR A 65 6.90 -4.99 10.89
N SER A 66 7.53 -4.52 11.96
CA SER A 66 7.48 -5.24 13.22
C SER A 66 6.06 -5.25 13.81
N THR A 67 5.73 -6.34 14.53
CA THR A 67 4.44 -6.53 15.19
C THR A 67 4.05 -5.34 16.06
N GLN A 68 4.99 -4.73 16.77
CA GLN A 68 4.73 -3.56 17.61
C GLN A 68 4.36 -2.30 16.81
N ARG A 69 4.83 -2.19 15.57
CA ARG A 69 4.51 -1.07 14.67
C ARG A 69 3.30 -1.33 13.80
N LEU A 70 2.92 -2.60 13.65
CA LEU A 70 1.76 -3.04 12.87
C LEU A 70 0.44 -2.88 13.64
N GLN A 71 0.45 -3.18 14.94
CA GLN A 71 -0.77 -3.35 15.75
C GLN A 71 -1.66 -2.10 15.78
N PHE A 72 -2.97 -2.30 15.92
CA PHE A 72 -3.93 -1.24 16.17
C PHE A 72 -3.78 -0.66 17.58
N GLU A 73 -4.22 0.59 17.78
CA GLU A 73 -4.06 1.29 19.06
C GLU A 73 -4.77 0.60 20.22
N ASP A 74 -5.96 0.07 19.97
CA ASP A 74 -6.83 -0.53 20.99
C ASP A 74 -7.00 -2.05 20.84
N PHE A 75 -6.21 -2.66 19.96
CA PHE A 75 -6.18 -4.11 19.77
C PHE A 75 -4.73 -4.57 19.60
N PRO A 76 -3.99 -4.75 20.70
CA PRO A 76 -2.60 -5.16 20.62
C PRO A 76 -2.46 -6.57 20.02
N ALA A 77 -1.40 -6.76 19.24
CA ALA A 77 -1.08 -8.08 18.71
C ALA A 77 -0.73 -9.06 19.84
N PRO A 78 -1.00 -10.36 19.70
CA PRO A 78 -0.62 -11.38 20.65
C PRO A 78 0.87 -11.32 21.00
N ALA A 79 1.20 -11.49 22.29
CA ALA A 79 2.57 -11.36 22.81
C ALA A 79 3.53 -12.45 22.29
N ASP A 80 3.00 -13.55 21.78
CA ASP A 80 3.75 -14.67 21.20
C ASP A 80 4.01 -14.51 19.69
N TYR A 81 3.54 -13.39 19.06
CA TYR A 81 3.86 -13.14 17.67
C TYR A 81 5.34 -12.78 17.50
N PRO A 82 6.01 -13.31 16.46
CA PRO A 82 7.38 -12.91 16.14
C PRO A 82 7.44 -11.43 15.73
N ASP A 83 8.64 -10.85 15.73
CA ASP A 83 8.83 -9.46 15.30
C ASP A 83 8.28 -9.19 13.88
N PHE A 84 8.51 -10.10 12.95
CA PHE A 84 8.02 -10.01 11.57
C PHE A 84 7.15 -11.23 11.26
N PRO A 85 5.85 -11.16 11.59
CA PRO A 85 4.96 -12.31 11.44
C PRO A 85 4.71 -12.71 9.99
N HIS A 86 4.56 -14.00 9.79
CA HIS A 86 4.11 -14.59 8.54
C HIS A 86 2.70 -14.11 8.19
N HIS A 87 2.38 -14.03 6.89
CA HIS A 87 1.07 -13.52 6.42
C HIS A 87 -0.13 -14.21 7.07
N THR A 88 -0.03 -15.49 7.42
CA THR A 88 -1.12 -16.22 8.09
C THR A 88 -1.44 -15.66 9.48
N LEU A 89 -0.44 -15.17 10.20
CA LEU A 89 -0.64 -14.52 11.51
C LEU A 89 -1.27 -13.13 11.34
N ILE A 90 -0.91 -12.40 10.28
CA ILE A 90 -1.52 -11.11 9.96
C ILE A 90 -3.00 -11.30 9.62
N HIS A 91 -3.32 -12.28 8.76
CA HIS A 91 -4.71 -12.58 8.41
C HIS A 91 -5.52 -13.01 9.64
N ARG A 92 -4.94 -13.85 10.51
CA ARG A 92 -5.55 -14.24 11.77
C ARG A 92 -5.79 -13.02 12.68
N TYR A 93 -4.83 -12.14 12.83
CA TYR A 93 -4.95 -10.92 13.62
C TYR A 93 -6.13 -10.04 13.15
N PHE A 94 -6.35 -9.91 11.84
CA PHE A 94 -7.50 -9.19 11.31
C PHE A 94 -8.82 -9.93 11.58
N LYS A 95 -8.83 -11.25 11.53
CA LYS A 95 -10.02 -12.06 11.89
C LYS A 95 -10.37 -11.89 13.37
N ASP A 96 -9.38 -11.97 14.23
CA ASP A 96 -9.55 -11.78 15.67
C ASP A 96 -10.05 -10.35 16.00
N TYR A 97 -9.58 -9.32 15.26
CA TYR A 97 -10.07 -7.94 15.36
C TYR A 97 -11.56 -7.84 14.96
N VAL A 98 -11.92 -8.39 13.81
CA VAL A 98 -13.31 -8.37 13.32
C VAL A 98 -14.26 -9.08 14.28
N GLU A 99 -13.85 -10.22 14.84
CA GLU A 99 -14.62 -10.97 15.85
C GLU A 99 -14.74 -10.18 17.16
N HIS A 100 -13.62 -9.66 17.67
CA HIS A 100 -13.59 -8.91 18.93
C HIS A 100 -14.53 -7.70 18.92
N PHE A 101 -14.57 -6.96 17.83
CA PHE A 101 -15.44 -5.79 17.70
C PHE A 101 -16.83 -6.11 17.11
N GLY A 102 -17.12 -7.38 16.81
CA GLY A 102 -18.42 -7.83 16.27
C GLY A 102 -18.76 -7.15 14.94
N LEU A 103 -17.81 -7.07 14.00
CA LEU A 103 -18.00 -6.35 12.75
C LEU A 103 -18.58 -7.23 11.64
N ARG A 104 -18.48 -8.54 11.78
CA ARG A 104 -18.78 -9.50 10.72
C ARG A 104 -20.24 -9.44 10.25
N GLU A 105 -21.16 -9.10 11.13
CA GLU A 105 -22.61 -9.04 10.86
C GLU A 105 -22.98 -8.02 9.77
N ASN A 106 -22.18 -6.96 9.61
CA ASN A 106 -22.40 -5.91 8.63
C ASN A 106 -21.61 -6.10 7.34
N ILE A 107 -20.88 -7.23 7.18
CA ILE A 107 -20.11 -7.53 5.97
C ILE A 107 -20.87 -8.52 5.11
N GLU A 108 -21.20 -8.11 3.89
CA GLU A 108 -21.78 -9.01 2.88
C GLU A 108 -20.64 -9.54 1.99
N PHE A 109 -20.35 -10.83 2.13
CA PHE A 109 -19.29 -11.52 1.39
C PHE A 109 -19.78 -12.02 0.03
N GLY A 110 -18.85 -12.21 -0.92
CA GLY A 110 -19.13 -12.62 -2.29
C GLY A 110 -19.87 -11.56 -3.11
N ILE A 111 -19.90 -10.33 -2.63
CA ILE A 111 -20.61 -9.20 -3.25
C ILE A 111 -19.60 -8.16 -3.74
N GLU A 112 -19.52 -8.02 -5.06
CA GLU A 112 -18.75 -6.95 -5.67
C GLU A 112 -19.61 -5.71 -5.90
N VAL A 113 -19.09 -4.53 -5.56
CA VAL A 113 -19.66 -3.25 -6.00
C VAL A 113 -19.26 -3.02 -7.45
N LYS A 114 -20.24 -3.05 -8.35
CA LYS A 114 -20.03 -2.88 -9.80
C LYS A 114 -20.06 -1.43 -10.23
N ARG A 115 -20.89 -0.62 -9.58
CA ARG A 115 -21.01 0.80 -9.88
C ARG A 115 -21.37 1.59 -8.64
N ALA A 116 -20.78 2.77 -8.49
CA ALA A 116 -21.16 3.77 -7.51
C ALA A 116 -21.35 5.10 -8.23
N ALA A 117 -22.55 5.67 -8.17
CA ALA A 117 -22.90 6.90 -8.86
C ALA A 117 -23.60 7.89 -7.91
N ARG A 118 -23.39 9.17 -8.13
CA ARG A 118 -24.12 10.23 -7.43
C ARG A 118 -25.61 10.14 -7.75
N ASN A 119 -26.45 10.24 -6.74
CA ASN A 119 -27.90 10.34 -6.92
C ASN A 119 -28.39 11.78 -6.82
N ALA A 120 -29.67 11.97 -7.13
CA ALA A 120 -30.30 13.31 -7.12
C ALA A 120 -30.36 13.95 -5.71
N ASP A 121 -30.29 13.13 -4.66
CA ASP A 121 -30.36 13.58 -3.27
C ASP A 121 -28.96 13.96 -2.70
N GLY A 122 -27.92 13.92 -3.55
CA GLY A 122 -26.53 14.23 -3.15
C GLY A 122 -25.78 13.05 -2.52
N GLY A 123 -26.42 11.90 -2.33
CA GLY A 123 -25.80 10.65 -1.86
C GLY A 123 -25.35 9.75 -3.01
N TRP A 124 -25.36 8.44 -2.78
CA TRP A 124 -24.79 7.43 -3.66
C TRP A 124 -25.79 6.32 -3.97
N ASP A 125 -25.96 6.00 -5.25
CA ASP A 125 -26.57 4.77 -5.73
C ASP A 125 -25.49 3.74 -6.01
N VAL A 126 -25.49 2.64 -5.25
CA VAL A 126 -24.47 1.57 -5.33
C VAL A 126 -25.10 0.34 -5.95
N THR A 127 -24.59 -0.05 -7.13
CA THR A 127 -25.02 -1.27 -7.84
C THR A 127 -24.11 -2.43 -7.47
N LEU A 128 -24.71 -3.49 -6.94
CA LEU A 128 -24.04 -4.72 -6.53
C LEU A 128 -23.94 -5.73 -7.67
N SER A 129 -23.06 -6.73 -7.53
CA SER A 129 -22.91 -7.83 -8.49
C SER A 129 -24.18 -8.66 -8.69
N SER A 130 -25.11 -8.64 -7.71
CA SER A 130 -26.45 -9.24 -7.82
C SER A 130 -27.42 -8.45 -8.71
N GLY A 131 -27.04 -7.26 -9.18
CA GLY A 131 -27.93 -6.32 -9.89
C GLY A 131 -28.76 -5.43 -8.97
N VAL A 132 -28.75 -5.64 -7.67
CA VAL A 132 -29.46 -4.79 -6.70
C VAL A 132 -28.78 -3.44 -6.61
N VAL A 133 -29.58 -2.36 -6.59
CA VAL A 133 -29.13 -0.99 -6.31
C VAL A 133 -29.53 -0.62 -4.89
N ARG A 134 -28.58 -0.14 -4.09
CA ARG A 134 -28.82 0.38 -2.74
C ARG A 134 -28.42 1.85 -2.65
N ARG A 135 -29.14 2.60 -1.82
CA ARG A 135 -28.89 4.03 -1.60
C ARG A 135 -28.19 4.26 -0.28
N TYR A 136 -27.19 5.15 -0.34
CA TYR A 136 -26.39 5.55 0.80
C TYR A 136 -26.22 7.08 0.83
N THR A 137 -26.06 7.62 2.03
CA THR A 137 -25.67 9.02 2.19
C THR A 137 -24.19 9.22 1.89
N ASP A 138 -23.37 8.26 2.28
CA ASP A 138 -21.92 8.36 2.27
C ASP A 138 -21.27 7.11 1.68
N LEU A 139 -20.14 7.28 1.01
CA LEU A 139 -19.35 6.21 0.40
C LEU A 139 -17.92 6.22 0.91
N VAL A 140 -17.47 5.10 1.47
CA VAL A 140 -16.06 4.88 1.83
C VAL A 140 -15.41 3.87 0.89
N VAL A 141 -14.38 4.30 0.20
CA VAL A 141 -13.59 3.50 -0.72
C VAL A 141 -12.38 2.92 0.04
N ALA A 142 -12.44 1.62 0.33
CA ALA A 142 -11.40 0.86 1.03
C ALA A 142 -10.93 -0.35 0.21
N ASN A 143 -10.96 -0.23 -1.13
CA ASN A 143 -10.73 -1.32 -2.08
C ASN A 143 -9.26 -1.73 -2.24
N GLY A 144 -8.32 -1.05 -1.55
CA GLY A 144 -6.89 -1.31 -1.63
C GLY A 144 -6.25 -0.88 -2.97
N HIS A 145 -4.91 -0.96 -3.04
CA HIS A 145 -4.15 -0.48 -4.19
C HIS A 145 -3.04 -1.46 -4.67
N HIS A 146 -2.96 -2.69 -4.12
CA HIS A 146 -1.97 -3.70 -4.52
C HIS A 146 -2.62 -4.91 -5.21
N TRP A 147 -3.56 -4.67 -6.15
CA TRP A 147 -4.29 -5.76 -6.79
C TRP A 147 -4.41 -5.65 -8.32
N ALA A 148 -3.99 -4.54 -8.93
CA ALA A 148 -3.96 -4.35 -10.38
C ALA A 148 -2.50 -4.35 -10.87
N PRO A 149 -1.92 -5.50 -11.26
CA PRO A 149 -0.50 -5.60 -11.59
C PRO A 149 -0.12 -4.73 -12.78
N ARG A 150 0.99 -4.01 -12.66
CA ARG A 150 1.57 -3.20 -13.72
C ARG A 150 2.60 -4.01 -14.50
N MET A 151 2.20 -4.51 -15.67
CA MET A 151 3.10 -5.19 -16.58
C MET A 151 3.87 -4.19 -17.44
N PRO A 152 5.22 -4.24 -17.46
CA PRO A 152 6.01 -3.45 -18.39
C PRO A 152 5.80 -3.94 -19.83
N ARG A 153 6.05 -3.05 -20.78
CA ARG A 153 6.10 -3.41 -22.20
C ARG A 153 7.54 -3.61 -22.60
N PHE A 154 7.82 -4.71 -23.26
CA PHE A 154 9.13 -5.06 -23.80
C PHE A 154 9.05 -5.13 -25.32
N GLU A 155 10.16 -4.89 -26.01
CA GLU A 155 10.29 -5.10 -27.44
C GLU A 155 10.42 -6.60 -27.75
N GLY A 156 9.88 -7.07 -28.86
CA GLY A 156 10.00 -8.47 -29.33
C GLY A 156 9.17 -9.47 -28.52
N ASP A 157 9.42 -10.76 -28.77
CA ASP A 157 8.64 -11.85 -28.22
C ASP A 157 9.52 -12.77 -27.35
N PHE A 158 9.07 -13.04 -26.14
CA PHE A 158 9.72 -13.97 -25.24
C PHE A 158 9.13 -15.37 -25.38
N ALA A 159 9.98 -16.37 -25.66
CA ALA A 159 9.55 -17.75 -25.83
C ALA A 159 9.42 -18.52 -24.49
N GLY A 160 9.85 -17.93 -23.39
CA GLY A 160 9.72 -18.49 -22.03
C GLY A 160 8.44 -18.01 -21.33
N GLU A 161 8.40 -18.22 -20.02
CA GLU A 161 7.29 -17.80 -19.17
C GLU A 161 7.49 -16.35 -18.70
N LEU A 162 6.50 -15.49 -18.92
CA LEU A 162 6.49 -14.08 -18.49
C LEU A 162 5.24 -13.80 -17.67
N PHE A 163 5.40 -13.46 -16.39
CA PHE A 163 4.27 -13.13 -15.53
C PHE A 163 4.62 -12.08 -14.46
N HIS A 164 3.59 -11.49 -13.87
CA HIS A 164 3.77 -10.54 -12.77
C HIS A 164 3.88 -11.28 -11.42
N ALA A 165 4.71 -10.76 -10.51
CA ALA A 165 4.88 -11.30 -9.15
C ALA A 165 3.57 -11.43 -8.36
N HIS A 166 2.51 -10.72 -8.75
CA HIS A 166 1.15 -10.89 -8.23
C HIS A 166 0.64 -12.34 -8.33
N HIS A 167 1.05 -13.05 -9.37
CA HIS A 167 0.63 -14.45 -9.62
C HIS A 167 1.60 -15.48 -9.03
N TYR A 168 2.71 -15.02 -8.46
CA TYR A 168 3.65 -15.91 -7.79
C TYR A 168 3.05 -16.43 -6.48
N VAL A 169 3.02 -17.73 -6.33
CA VAL A 169 2.54 -18.42 -5.12
C VAL A 169 3.71 -18.95 -4.29
N ASN A 170 4.60 -19.67 -4.95
CA ASN A 170 5.83 -20.25 -4.41
C ASN A 170 6.74 -20.68 -5.59
N PRO A 171 7.95 -21.23 -5.36
CA PRO A 171 8.86 -21.62 -6.44
C PRO A 171 8.33 -22.67 -7.43
N PHE A 172 7.18 -23.28 -7.16
CA PHE A 172 6.58 -24.34 -7.96
C PHE A 172 5.27 -23.90 -8.63
N SER A 173 4.77 -22.70 -8.34
CA SER A 173 3.48 -22.18 -8.83
C SER A 173 3.54 -20.66 -9.04
N PRO A 174 3.04 -20.11 -10.16
CA PRO A 174 2.28 -20.78 -11.23
C PRO A 174 3.16 -21.61 -12.19
N VAL A 175 4.48 -21.50 -12.10
CA VAL A 175 5.46 -22.18 -12.97
C VAL A 175 6.52 -22.81 -12.09
N GLU A 176 6.96 -24.03 -12.43
CA GLU A 176 8.12 -24.68 -11.79
C GLU A 176 9.41 -23.91 -12.11
N LEU A 177 10.04 -23.29 -11.11
CA LEU A 177 11.23 -22.46 -11.25
C LEU A 177 12.53 -23.22 -10.97
N ARG A 178 12.45 -24.41 -10.39
CA ARG A 178 13.63 -25.23 -10.10
C ARG A 178 14.36 -25.63 -11.37
N GLY A 179 15.67 -25.38 -11.36
CA GLY A 179 16.54 -25.68 -12.50
C GLY A 179 16.41 -24.72 -13.69
N LYS A 180 15.60 -23.67 -13.56
CA LYS A 180 15.38 -22.63 -14.59
C LYS A 180 16.35 -21.47 -14.45
N ARG A 181 16.61 -20.78 -15.58
CA ARG A 181 17.25 -19.45 -15.60
C ARG A 181 16.13 -18.42 -15.39
N VAL A 182 16.17 -17.74 -14.26
CA VAL A 182 15.10 -16.83 -13.83
C VAL A 182 15.59 -15.41 -13.78
N ILE A 183 14.82 -14.48 -14.31
CA ILE A 183 15.02 -13.03 -14.13
C ILE A 183 13.85 -12.49 -13.31
N VAL A 184 14.14 -11.83 -12.18
CA VAL A 184 13.19 -11.01 -11.43
C VAL A 184 13.39 -9.55 -11.83
N VAL A 185 12.33 -8.88 -12.28
CA VAL A 185 12.39 -7.48 -12.71
C VAL A 185 11.87 -6.57 -11.62
N GLY A 186 12.74 -5.70 -11.11
CA GLY A 186 12.42 -4.73 -10.05
C GLY A 186 13.36 -4.83 -8.84
N MET A 187 13.27 -3.84 -7.96
CA MET A 187 14.07 -3.73 -6.71
C MET A 187 13.19 -3.33 -5.51
N GLY A 188 11.90 -3.65 -5.54
CA GLY A 188 11.01 -3.53 -4.38
C GLY A 188 11.07 -4.78 -3.49
N ASN A 189 10.36 -4.73 -2.35
CA ASN A 189 10.36 -5.83 -1.36
C ASN A 189 10.01 -7.18 -2.00
N SER A 190 8.95 -7.25 -2.82
CA SER A 190 8.59 -8.49 -3.51
C SER A 190 9.72 -9.03 -4.40
N ALA A 191 10.45 -8.17 -5.12
CA ALA A 191 11.57 -8.61 -5.95
C ALA A 191 12.69 -9.21 -5.09
N MET A 192 12.98 -8.59 -3.95
CA MET A 192 14.03 -9.07 -3.04
C MET A 192 13.66 -10.37 -2.35
N ASP A 193 12.41 -10.51 -1.92
CA ASP A 193 11.92 -11.74 -1.30
C ASP A 193 11.95 -12.91 -2.29
N LEU A 194 11.39 -12.72 -3.50
CA LEU A 194 11.41 -13.73 -4.54
C LEU A 194 12.85 -14.12 -4.94
N ALA A 195 13.71 -13.11 -5.12
CA ALA A 195 15.11 -13.38 -5.45
C ALA A 195 15.84 -14.13 -4.32
N SER A 196 15.59 -13.75 -3.06
CA SER A 196 16.20 -14.45 -1.92
C SER A 196 15.71 -15.90 -1.83
N GLU A 197 14.39 -16.15 -2.01
CA GLU A 197 13.82 -17.49 -2.01
C GLU A 197 14.36 -18.37 -3.16
N LEU A 198 14.52 -17.79 -4.35
CA LEU A 198 14.99 -18.51 -5.54
C LEU A 198 16.52 -18.66 -5.61
N SER A 199 17.27 -17.98 -4.76
CA SER A 199 18.74 -17.97 -4.77
C SER A 199 19.39 -19.25 -4.19
N PHE A 200 18.61 -20.11 -3.53
CA PHE A 200 19.15 -21.35 -3.02
C PHE A 200 19.64 -22.27 -4.15
N PRO A 201 20.81 -22.97 -4.00
CA PRO A 201 21.44 -23.77 -5.05
C PRO A 201 20.59 -24.87 -5.68
N TRP A 202 19.55 -25.30 -4.97
CA TRP A 202 18.58 -26.32 -5.42
C TRP A 202 17.33 -25.74 -6.09
N MET A 203 17.24 -24.41 -6.19
CA MET A 203 16.12 -23.71 -6.84
C MET A 203 16.47 -23.27 -8.26
N ALA A 204 16.68 -21.99 -8.53
CA ALA A 204 17.03 -21.52 -9.85
C ALA A 204 18.42 -22.03 -10.29
N LYS A 205 18.55 -22.48 -11.54
CA LYS A 205 19.84 -22.81 -12.14
C LYS A 205 20.74 -21.58 -12.27
N LYS A 206 20.14 -20.44 -12.58
CA LYS A 206 20.76 -19.12 -12.65
C LYS A 206 19.70 -18.09 -12.28
N LEU A 207 20.07 -17.17 -11.40
CA LEU A 207 19.15 -16.14 -10.92
C LEU A 207 19.71 -14.76 -11.22
N TYR A 208 18.88 -13.95 -11.85
CA TYR A 208 19.18 -12.56 -12.16
C TYR A 208 18.11 -11.63 -11.55
N VAL A 209 18.52 -10.44 -11.19
CA VAL A 209 17.63 -9.33 -10.85
C VAL A 209 17.93 -8.16 -11.79
N SER A 210 16.93 -7.75 -12.57
CA SER A 210 17.04 -6.62 -13.49
C SER A 210 16.46 -5.35 -12.87
N ALA A 211 17.24 -4.28 -12.82
CA ALA A 211 16.85 -3.02 -12.23
C ALA A 211 17.31 -1.83 -13.08
N ARG A 212 16.44 -0.79 -13.15
CA ARG A 212 16.75 0.49 -13.80
C ARG A 212 17.66 1.39 -12.96
N ARG A 213 17.54 1.27 -11.63
CA ARG A 213 18.21 2.14 -10.64
C ARG A 213 18.59 1.33 -9.42
N GLY A 214 19.68 1.71 -8.76
CA GLY A 214 20.02 1.20 -7.44
C GLY A 214 19.03 1.68 -6.38
N VAL A 215 18.90 0.91 -5.31
CA VAL A 215 18.08 1.24 -4.14
C VAL A 215 18.87 0.94 -2.87
N TRP A 216 18.54 1.65 -1.80
CA TRP A 216 19.03 1.31 -0.47
C TRP A 216 18.26 0.11 0.06
N VAL A 217 18.99 -0.93 0.46
CA VAL A 217 18.41 -2.14 1.05
C VAL A 217 18.65 -2.12 2.55
N LEU A 218 17.59 -2.05 3.32
CA LEU A 218 17.66 -1.96 4.79
C LEU A 218 17.54 -3.35 5.42
N PRO A 219 18.30 -3.65 6.47
CA PRO A 219 18.14 -4.89 7.22
C PRO A 219 16.89 -4.85 8.09
N LYS A 220 16.26 -6.01 8.32
CA LYS A 220 15.14 -6.15 9.26
C LYS A 220 15.55 -5.94 10.72
N TYR A 221 16.79 -6.27 11.07
CA TYR A 221 17.32 -6.18 12.43
C TYR A 221 18.55 -5.28 12.52
N ARG A 222 18.64 -4.58 13.65
CA ARG A 222 19.80 -3.82 14.06
C ARG A 222 20.12 -4.16 15.52
N ASN A 223 21.35 -4.62 15.79
CA ASN A 223 21.79 -4.99 17.13
C ASN A 223 20.81 -5.91 17.88
N GLY A 224 20.22 -6.88 17.15
CA GLY A 224 19.25 -7.83 17.70
C GLY A 224 17.85 -7.28 17.95
N GLN A 225 17.56 -6.04 17.53
CA GLN A 225 16.23 -5.42 17.60
C GLN A 225 15.69 -5.17 16.20
N ALA A 226 14.37 -5.26 16.02
CA ALA A 226 13.73 -4.89 14.76
C ALA A 226 14.06 -3.42 14.44
N ALA A 227 14.54 -3.17 13.23
CA ALA A 227 15.10 -1.87 12.84
C ALA A 227 14.07 -0.72 12.88
N ASP A 228 12.80 -1.01 12.63
CA ASP A 228 11.70 -0.05 12.67
C ASP A 228 11.22 0.33 14.08
N LYS A 229 11.70 -0.37 15.14
CA LYS A 229 11.42 -0.02 16.54
C LYS A 229 12.30 1.14 17.03
N VAL A 230 13.43 1.37 16.39
CA VAL A 230 14.36 2.43 16.77
C VAL A 230 13.89 3.76 16.16
N MET A 231 13.18 4.53 16.96
CA MET A 231 12.74 5.89 16.59
C MET A 231 13.74 6.93 17.11
N ALA A 232 13.91 8.02 16.35
CA ALA A 232 14.59 9.19 16.89
C ALA A 232 13.80 9.75 18.08
N PRO A 233 14.46 10.25 19.13
CA PRO A 233 13.78 10.95 20.23
C PRO A 233 12.90 12.08 19.69
N PRO A 234 11.71 12.29 20.25
CA PRO A 234 10.73 13.26 19.72
C PRO A 234 11.17 14.73 19.82
N ASP A 235 12.15 15.01 20.64
CA ASP A 235 12.74 16.33 20.88
C ASP A 235 13.85 16.71 19.89
N ILE A 236 14.26 15.80 19.01
CA ILE A 236 15.25 16.09 17.97
C ILE A 236 14.56 16.73 16.76
N PRO A 237 15.04 17.88 16.25
CA PRO A 237 14.54 18.46 15.02
C PRO A 237 14.54 17.48 13.85
N LYS A 238 13.47 17.48 13.03
CA LYS A 238 13.25 16.54 11.91
C LYS A 238 14.48 16.40 11.01
N GLU A 239 15.10 17.53 10.63
CA GLU A 239 16.28 17.53 9.77
C GLU A 239 17.47 16.79 10.39
N GLN A 240 17.69 16.99 11.69
CA GLN A 240 18.76 16.30 12.41
C GLN A 240 18.46 14.80 12.55
N ALA A 241 17.21 14.44 12.85
CA ALA A 241 16.78 13.06 12.92
C ALA A 241 16.94 12.34 11.57
N LEU A 242 16.56 13.01 10.47
CA LEU A 242 16.73 12.47 9.11
C LEU A 242 18.20 12.34 8.73
N ALA A 243 19.03 13.34 9.02
CA ALA A 243 20.46 13.28 8.77
C ALA A 243 21.15 12.15 9.56
N ALA A 244 20.79 11.98 10.83
CA ALA A 244 21.30 10.89 11.67
C ALA A 244 20.87 9.53 11.12
N SER A 245 19.61 9.40 10.69
CA SER A 245 19.08 8.15 10.11
C SER A 245 19.80 7.80 8.79
N ARG A 246 20.03 8.80 7.93
CA ARG A 246 20.78 8.62 6.68
C ARG A 246 22.23 8.16 6.92
N ALA A 247 22.94 8.84 7.86
CA ALA A 247 24.28 8.45 8.25
C ALA A 247 24.32 7.03 8.77
N LEU A 248 23.36 6.68 9.62
CA LEU A 248 23.23 5.35 10.18
C LEU A 248 23.00 4.27 9.12
N ILE A 249 22.12 4.51 8.16
CA ILE A 249 21.87 3.56 7.07
C ILE A 249 23.15 3.32 6.29
N ARG A 250 23.90 4.37 5.93
CA ARG A 250 25.17 4.22 5.24
C ARG A 250 26.20 3.42 6.06
N ASP A 251 26.26 3.64 7.36
CA ASP A 251 27.14 2.87 8.25
C ASP A 251 26.74 1.38 8.32
N LEU A 252 25.44 1.10 8.37
CA LEU A 252 24.93 -0.27 8.48
C LEU A 252 25.13 -1.10 7.22
N VAL A 253 24.88 -0.51 6.04
CA VAL A 253 24.85 -1.28 4.78
C VAL A 253 26.04 -0.98 3.86
N GLY A 254 26.76 0.12 4.10
CA GLY A 254 27.90 0.53 3.25
C GLY A 254 27.47 0.87 1.82
N ASN A 255 28.40 0.68 0.88
CA ASN A 255 28.17 0.89 -0.54
C ASN A 255 27.47 -0.33 -1.15
N MET A 256 26.42 -0.11 -1.91
CA MET A 256 25.66 -1.18 -2.57
C MET A 256 26.49 -1.95 -3.59
N SER A 257 27.48 -1.29 -4.22
CA SER A 257 28.43 -1.92 -5.13
C SER A 257 29.28 -3.03 -4.50
N ASN A 258 29.51 -3.00 -3.18
CA ASN A 258 30.19 -4.08 -2.47
C ASN A 258 29.42 -5.42 -2.50
N TYR A 259 28.13 -5.36 -2.74
CA TYR A 259 27.24 -6.53 -2.91
C TYR A 259 26.96 -6.85 -4.39
N GLY A 260 27.63 -6.16 -5.33
CA GLY A 260 27.37 -6.30 -6.76
C GLY A 260 26.11 -5.60 -7.25
N LEU A 261 25.51 -4.71 -6.45
CA LEU A 261 24.34 -3.94 -6.79
C LEU A 261 24.73 -2.58 -7.42
N PRO A 262 23.89 -2.00 -8.28
CA PRO A 262 24.05 -0.62 -8.71
C PRO A 262 23.93 0.33 -7.51
N GLU A 263 24.79 1.36 -7.47
CA GLU A 263 24.71 2.39 -6.43
C GLU A 263 23.39 3.18 -6.56
N PRO A 264 22.71 3.49 -5.44
CA PRO A 264 21.57 4.38 -5.45
C PRO A 264 21.98 5.80 -5.88
N ASP A 265 21.21 6.40 -6.77
CA ASP A 265 21.39 7.78 -7.22
C ASP A 265 20.64 8.81 -6.35
N HIS A 266 20.22 8.41 -5.16
CA HIS A 266 19.48 9.20 -4.21
C HIS A 266 19.94 8.92 -2.77
N GLU A 267 19.59 9.85 -1.85
CA GLU A 267 19.88 9.70 -0.44
C GLU A 267 19.04 8.56 0.20
N PRO A 268 19.56 7.88 1.24
CA PRO A 268 18.71 6.99 2.05
C PRO A 268 17.44 7.71 2.53
N LEU A 269 16.32 7.02 2.56
CA LEU A 269 15.00 7.54 2.94
C LEU A 269 14.42 8.63 2.01
N SER A 270 15.02 8.88 0.86
CA SER A 270 14.42 9.72 -0.21
C SER A 270 13.55 8.91 -1.18
N ALA A 271 13.37 7.64 -0.91
CA ALA A 271 12.47 6.71 -1.56
C ALA A 271 11.83 5.80 -0.51
N HIS A 272 10.75 5.11 -0.89
CA HIS A 272 10.22 4.02 -0.05
C HIS A 272 11.33 2.99 0.15
N PRO A 273 11.69 2.65 1.41
CA PRO A 273 12.77 1.73 1.67
C PRO A 273 12.45 0.34 1.14
N SER A 274 13.47 -0.31 0.59
CA SER A 274 13.43 -1.75 0.35
C SER A 274 14.06 -2.44 1.55
N VAL A 275 13.35 -3.40 2.15
CA VAL A 275 13.76 -4.07 3.37
C VAL A 275 13.97 -5.55 3.08
N SER A 276 15.12 -6.10 3.42
CA SER A 276 15.37 -7.54 3.29
C SER A 276 16.41 -8.01 4.31
N ALA A 277 16.20 -9.19 4.87
CA ALA A 277 17.17 -9.83 5.74
C ALA A 277 18.31 -10.49 4.94
N ASP A 278 18.02 -11.07 3.78
CA ASP A 278 18.89 -12.03 3.10
C ASP A 278 19.46 -11.53 1.77
N PHE A 279 18.76 -10.60 1.09
CA PHE A 279 19.06 -10.20 -0.27
C PHE A 279 20.52 -9.72 -0.47
N LEU A 280 21.02 -8.84 0.40
CA LEU A 280 22.39 -8.34 0.31
C LEU A 280 23.42 -9.46 0.47
N THR A 281 23.18 -10.37 1.42
CA THR A 281 24.07 -11.53 1.64
C THR A 281 24.10 -12.43 0.41
N LYS A 282 22.93 -12.70 -0.17
CA LYS A 282 22.83 -13.55 -1.37
C LYS A 282 23.44 -12.93 -2.62
N ALA A 283 23.25 -11.62 -2.80
CA ALA A 283 23.87 -10.89 -3.89
C ALA A 283 25.41 -10.83 -3.73
N GLY A 284 25.90 -10.48 -2.54
CA GLY A 284 27.33 -10.41 -2.24
C GLY A 284 28.03 -11.78 -2.29
N SER A 285 27.31 -12.88 -2.08
CA SER A 285 27.80 -14.25 -2.23
C SER A 285 27.80 -14.75 -3.69
N GLY A 286 27.23 -13.98 -4.62
CA GLY A 286 27.16 -14.35 -6.04
C GLY A 286 26.01 -15.30 -6.39
N ASP A 287 25.07 -15.55 -5.47
CA ASP A 287 23.87 -16.35 -5.73
C ASP A 287 22.84 -15.58 -6.57
N ILE A 288 22.87 -14.25 -6.52
CA ILE A 288 22.03 -13.33 -7.30
C ILE A 288 22.93 -12.44 -8.17
N HIS A 289 22.64 -12.37 -9.47
CA HIS A 289 23.37 -11.52 -10.40
C HIS A 289 22.51 -10.33 -10.83
N MET A 290 23.05 -9.13 -10.69
CA MET A 290 22.37 -7.92 -11.15
C MET A 290 22.52 -7.73 -12.66
N LEU A 291 21.44 -7.31 -13.30
CA LEU A 291 21.36 -6.93 -14.70
C LEU A 291 20.84 -5.49 -14.84
N PRO A 292 21.26 -4.77 -15.88
CA PRO A 292 20.59 -3.55 -16.32
C PRO A 292 19.12 -3.77 -16.68
N GLU A 293 18.45 -2.71 -17.08
CA GLU A 293 17.07 -2.76 -17.58
C GLU A 293 16.96 -3.66 -18.83
N ILE A 294 15.87 -4.43 -18.89
CA ILE A 294 15.53 -5.23 -20.07
C ILE A 294 15.05 -4.29 -21.17
N LYS A 295 15.67 -4.38 -22.35
CA LYS A 295 15.26 -3.70 -23.58
C LYS A 295 14.17 -4.49 -24.30
N GLY A 296 14.37 -5.81 -24.47
CA GLY A 296 13.45 -6.66 -25.23
C GLY A 296 13.89 -8.12 -25.27
N PHE A 297 13.20 -8.90 -26.10
CA PHE A 297 13.36 -10.34 -26.19
C PHE A 297 13.51 -10.82 -27.64
N GLU A 298 14.27 -11.90 -27.82
CA GLU A 298 14.31 -12.70 -29.03
C GLU A 298 14.36 -14.17 -28.63
N GLY A 299 13.21 -14.85 -28.68
CA GLY A 299 13.09 -16.21 -28.16
C GLY A 299 13.39 -16.28 -26.66
N HIS A 300 14.41 -17.01 -26.26
CA HIS A 300 14.89 -17.09 -24.87
C HIS A 300 16.00 -16.06 -24.56
N THR A 301 16.46 -15.32 -25.55
CA THR A 301 17.49 -14.30 -25.37
C THR A 301 16.84 -13.00 -24.86
N VAL A 302 17.36 -12.49 -23.76
CA VAL A 302 16.95 -11.22 -23.15
C VAL A 302 18.00 -10.17 -23.43
N HIS A 303 17.65 -9.15 -24.20
CA HIS A 303 18.51 -8.02 -24.54
C HIS A 303 18.40 -6.93 -23.50
N LEU A 304 19.53 -6.37 -23.08
CA LEU A 304 19.65 -5.35 -22.05
C LEU A 304 19.96 -3.98 -22.67
N VAL A 305 19.68 -2.90 -21.93
CA VAL A 305 19.89 -1.52 -22.43
C VAL A 305 21.35 -1.16 -22.66
N ASP A 306 22.29 -1.87 -22.03
CA ASP A 306 23.75 -1.69 -22.22
C ASP A 306 24.32 -2.45 -23.44
N GLY A 307 23.47 -3.12 -24.20
CA GLY A 307 23.83 -3.90 -25.37
C GLY A 307 24.27 -5.33 -25.08
N THR A 308 24.31 -5.75 -23.82
CA THR A 308 24.58 -7.15 -23.45
C THR A 308 23.29 -7.98 -23.53
N SER A 309 23.43 -9.30 -23.45
CA SER A 309 22.29 -10.21 -23.43
C SER A 309 22.54 -11.41 -22.53
N VAL A 310 21.44 -12.01 -22.03
CA VAL A 310 21.45 -13.24 -21.26
C VAL A 310 20.34 -14.16 -21.73
N GLU A 311 20.47 -15.45 -21.43
CA GLU A 311 19.42 -16.42 -21.67
C GLU A 311 18.53 -16.57 -20.43
N ALA A 312 17.22 -16.61 -20.62
CA ALA A 312 16.23 -16.84 -19.57
C ALA A 312 15.16 -17.84 -20.01
N ASP A 313 14.65 -18.57 -19.02
CA ASP A 313 13.51 -19.48 -19.19
C ASP A 313 12.24 -18.84 -18.61
N VAL A 314 12.40 -17.97 -17.59
CA VAL A 314 11.30 -17.32 -16.88
C VAL A 314 11.67 -15.87 -16.56
N VAL A 315 10.73 -14.96 -16.75
CA VAL A 315 10.83 -13.56 -16.33
C VAL A 315 9.65 -13.23 -15.41
N ILE A 316 9.94 -12.80 -14.19
CA ILE A 316 8.96 -12.43 -13.16
C ILE A 316 8.99 -10.91 -12.95
N CYS A 317 7.91 -10.22 -13.30
CA CYS A 317 7.81 -8.78 -13.17
C CYS A 317 7.31 -8.36 -11.79
N ALA A 318 8.20 -7.93 -10.90
CA ALA A 318 7.87 -7.34 -9.60
C ALA A 318 7.83 -5.80 -9.71
N THR A 319 7.01 -5.31 -10.63
CA THR A 319 7.01 -3.92 -11.14
C THR A 319 5.91 -3.04 -10.56
N GLY A 320 5.26 -3.52 -9.49
CA GLY A 320 4.26 -2.78 -8.73
C GLY A 320 2.87 -2.82 -9.35
N TYR A 321 2.00 -1.92 -8.89
CA TYR A 321 0.56 -1.96 -9.14
C TYR A 321 0.05 -0.60 -9.59
N ASP A 322 -1.03 -0.63 -10.38
CA ASP A 322 -1.83 0.55 -10.68
C ASP A 322 -2.97 0.68 -9.67
N MET A 323 -3.29 1.91 -9.29
CA MET A 323 -4.49 2.18 -8.50
C MET A 323 -5.70 2.26 -9.42
N LYS A 324 -6.76 1.51 -9.10
CA LYS A 324 -7.97 1.45 -9.91
C LYS A 324 -9.22 1.47 -9.04
N PHE A 325 -10.24 2.18 -9.54
CA PHE A 325 -11.56 2.32 -8.93
C PHE A 325 -12.63 1.95 -9.98
N PRO A 326 -12.75 0.66 -10.35
CA PRO A 326 -13.53 0.23 -11.52
C PRO A 326 -15.04 0.41 -11.37
N PHE A 327 -15.51 0.77 -10.19
CA PHE A 327 -16.91 1.07 -9.90
C PHE A 327 -17.29 2.53 -10.16
N PHE A 328 -16.35 3.39 -10.52
CA PHE A 328 -16.63 4.76 -10.96
C PHE A 328 -16.59 4.86 -12.49
N ASP A 329 -17.64 5.40 -13.10
CA ASP A 329 -17.75 5.63 -14.55
C ASP A 329 -17.15 7.00 -14.89
N HIS A 330 -15.82 7.12 -15.10
CA HIS A 330 -15.15 8.37 -15.52
C HIS A 330 -15.75 9.64 -14.90
N SER A 331 -16.20 9.52 -13.65
CA SER A 331 -16.91 10.55 -12.93
C SER A 331 -15.94 11.44 -12.16
N GLU A 332 -16.44 12.57 -11.64
CA GLU A 332 -15.68 13.44 -10.74
C GLU A 332 -15.16 12.70 -9.49
N ALA A 333 -15.79 11.57 -9.11
CA ALA A 333 -15.39 10.72 -8.00
C ALA A 333 -14.15 9.86 -8.30
N ASP A 334 -13.87 9.52 -9.56
CA ASP A 334 -12.71 8.73 -9.90
C ASP A 334 -11.42 9.52 -9.66
N LEU A 335 -10.39 8.81 -9.22
CA LEU A 335 -9.08 9.38 -8.95
C LEU A 335 -8.12 9.05 -10.08
N HIS A 336 -7.73 10.08 -10.81
CA HIS A 336 -6.63 10.02 -11.75
C HIS A 336 -5.43 10.80 -11.19
N PRO A 337 -4.22 10.28 -11.31
CA PRO A 337 -3.04 11.05 -10.98
C PRO A 337 -2.91 12.20 -11.99
N ASP A 338 -2.45 13.36 -11.53
CA ASP A 338 -2.09 14.46 -12.41
C ASP A 338 -0.80 14.18 -13.21
N GLN A 339 -0.32 15.16 -13.98
CA GLN A 339 0.91 15.03 -14.77
C GLN A 339 2.16 14.76 -13.92
N ASP A 340 2.12 15.18 -12.65
CA ASP A 340 3.18 14.95 -11.66
C ASP A 340 2.95 13.68 -10.83
N HIS A 341 2.00 12.84 -11.25
CA HIS A 341 1.60 11.59 -10.58
C HIS A 341 0.99 11.79 -9.19
N ARG A 342 0.37 12.93 -8.88
CA ARG A 342 -0.28 13.21 -7.60
C ARG A 342 -1.76 12.83 -7.64
N TYR A 343 -2.25 12.30 -6.54
CA TYR A 343 -3.68 12.07 -6.34
C TYR A 343 -4.31 13.23 -5.57
N PRO A 344 -5.35 13.88 -6.11
CA PRO A 344 -5.94 15.08 -5.52
C PRO A 344 -6.81 14.72 -4.30
N LEU A 345 -6.17 14.37 -3.18
CA LEU A 345 -6.84 14.01 -1.93
C LEU A 345 -6.34 14.88 -0.77
N PHE A 346 -7.22 15.71 -0.23
CA PHE A 346 -6.99 16.42 1.01
C PHE A 346 -6.84 15.42 2.16
N LYS A 347 -5.74 15.53 2.90
CA LYS A 347 -5.32 14.59 3.94
C LYS A 347 -5.39 13.11 3.52
N ARG A 348 -5.20 12.82 2.23
CA ARG A 348 -5.28 11.48 1.63
C ARG A 348 -6.63 10.77 1.86
N VAL A 349 -7.68 11.52 2.17
CA VAL A 349 -9.02 11.00 2.51
C VAL A 349 -10.11 11.61 1.66
N VAL A 350 -10.12 12.93 1.43
CA VAL A 350 -11.23 13.65 0.79
C VAL A 350 -10.79 14.20 -0.56
N LYS A 351 -11.61 13.98 -1.60
CA LYS A 351 -11.44 14.65 -2.88
C LYS A 351 -12.12 16.03 -2.82
N PRO A 352 -11.38 17.15 -2.98
CA PRO A 352 -11.98 18.47 -2.94
C PRO A 352 -13.14 18.63 -3.90
N GLY A 353 -14.22 19.25 -3.44
CA GLY A 353 -15.44 19.45 -4.23
C GLY A 353 -16.35 18.23 -4.40
N VAL A 354 -15.99 17.07 -3.85
CA VAL A 354 -16.82 15.87 -3.88
C VAL A 354 -17.27 15.51 -2.46
N GLU A 355 -18.49 15.86 -2.14
CA GLU A 355 -19.08 15.59 -0.81
C GLU A 355 -19.40 14.11 -0.62
N HIS A 356 -19.43 13.65 0.63
CA HIS A 356 -19.86 12.31 1.02
C HIS A 356 -19.06 11.17 0.36
N LEU A 357 -17.78 11.41 -0.01
CA LEU A 357 -16.86 10.44 -0.57
C LEU A 357 -15.55 10.46 0.21
N TYR A 358 -15.15 9.30 0.70
CA TYR A 358 -13.95 9.14 1.52
C TYR A 358 -13.10 7.98 1.03
N TYR A 359 -11.78 8.17 0.98
CA TYR A 359 -10.82 7.14 0.64
C TYR A 359 -10.09 6.70 1.91
N ALA A 360 -10.09 5.40 2.19
CA ALA A 360 -9.41 4.82 3.35
C ALA A 360 -8.26 3.91 2.90
N GLY A 361 -7.07 4.14 3.44
CA GLY A 361 -5.89 3.34 3.16
C GLY A 361 -5.24 3.60 1.80
N LEU A 362 -5.53 4.74 1.15
CA LEU A 362 -4.90 5.13 -0.10
C LEU A 362 -3.62 5.93 0.15
N ALA A 363 -2.66 5.27 0.77
CA ALA A 363 -1.33 5.81 1.00
C ALA A 363 -0.32 4.68 1.15
N GLN A 364 0.94 4.94 0.82
CA GLN A 364 2.06 4.06 1.10
C GLN A 364 2.82 4.61 2.30
N SER A 365 2.61 3.99 3.45
CA SER A 365 3.17 4.41 4.72
C SER A 365 4.40 3.59 5.08
N SER A 366 5.36 4.21 5.73
CA SER A 366 6.43 3.53 6.44
C SER A 366 6.28 3.86 7.92
N PRO A 367 6.06 2.86 8.79
CA PRO A 367 6.29 1.43 8.58
C PRO A 367 5.11 0.65 7.97
N THR A 368 3.82 1.08 8.13
CA THR A 368 2.69 0.27 7.67
C THR A 368 1.47 1.09 7.33
N ILE A 369 0.58 0.50 6.51
CA ILE A 369 -0.74 1.06 6.17
C ILE A 369 -1.80 0.70 7.21
N VAL A 370 -1.60 -0.33 8.03
CA VAL A 370 -2.62 -0.89 8.91
C VAL A 370 -3.10 0.14 9.93
N ASN A 371 -2.20 0.67 10.73
CA ASN A 371 -2.53 1.70 11.71
C ASN A 371 -2.75 3.10 11.08
N LEU A 372 -2.26 3.34 9.86
CA LEU A 372 -2.61 4.55 9.13
C LEU A 372 -4.12 4.62 8.82
N ALA A 373 -4.68 3.53 8.30
CA ALA A 373 -6.11 3.45 8.00
C ALA A 373 -6.97 3.67 9.24
N GLU A 374 -6.49 3.21 10.41
CA GLU A 374 -7.11 3.49 11.70
C GLU A 374 -7.15 5.00 12.00
N GLN A 375 -6.04 5.74 11.78
CA GLN A 375 -6.02 7.19 11.96
C GLN A 375 -6.98 7.91 10.99
N GLN A 376 -6.98 7.51 9.72
CA GLN A 376 -7.91 8.05 8.73
C GLN A 376 -9.37 7.81 9.09
N SER A 377 -9.70 6.66 9.67
CA SER A 377 -11.06 6.35 10.11
C SER A 377 -11.60 7.34 11.16
N LYS A 378 -10.70 7.92 11.99
CA LYS A 378 -11.07 8.95 12.98
C LYS A 378 -11.59 10.24 12.33
N LEU A 379 -10.96 10.65 11.21
CA LEU A 379 -11.43 11.79 10.41
C LEU A 379 -12.74 11.46 9.70
N ILE A 380 -12.82 10.30 9.05
CA ILE A 380 -14.00 9.86 8.29
C ILE A 380 -15.26 9.86 9.16
N ALA A 381 -15.19 9.26 10.35
CA ALA A 381 -16.36 9.20 11.24
C ALA A 381 -16.81 10.60 11.71
N ARG A 382 -15.87 11.53 11.96
CA ARG A 382 -16.19 12.90 12.34
C ARG A 382 -16.81 13.71 11.21
N LEU A 383 -16.34 13.49 9.98
CA LEU A 383 -16.95 14.09 8.78
C LEU A 383 -18.41 13.66 8.64
N ILE A 384 -18.68 12.36 8.71
CA ILE A 384 -20.03 11.79 8.55
C ILE A 384 -20.99 12.27 9.66
N THR A 385 -20.49 12.47 10.89
CA THR A 385 -21.32 12.92 12.02
C THR A 385 -21.42 14.45 12.14
N GLY A 386 -20.76 15.20 11.26
CA GLY A 386 -20.72 16.68 11.35
C GLY A 386 -19.92 17.21 12.54
N GLN A 387 -19.17 16.34 13.24
CA GLN A 387 -18.27 16.76 14.32
C GLN A 387 -17.00 17.48 13.79
N TYR A 388 -16.76 17.37 12.52
CA TYR A 388 -15.67 18.00 11.79
C TYR A 388 -16.22 18.70 10.55
N ALA A 389 -15.84 19.96 10.32
CA ALA A 389 -16.13 20.70 9.10
C ALA A 389 -14.87 20.86 8.26
N LEU A 390 -14.96 20.52 6.97
CA LEU A 390 -13.90 20.74 5.99
C LEU A 390 -13.55 22.26 5.89
N PRO A 391 -12.30 22.61 5.60
CA PRO A 391 -12.00 23.95 5.09
C PRO A 391 -12.61 24.14 3.70
N SER A 392 -12.66 25.40 3.19
CA SER A 392 -13.14 25.65 1.82
C SER A 392 -12.32 24.87 0.79
N VAL A 393 -12.87 24.64 -0.41
CA VAL A 393 -12.16 23.91 -1.47
C VAL A 393 -10.83 24.57 -1.80
N GLU A 394 -10.79 25.90 -1.89
CA GLU A 394 -9.57 26.67 -2.15
C GLU A 394 -8.53 26.48 -1.04
N GLU A 395 -8.97 26.41 0.20
CA GLU A 395 -8.07 26.18 1.34
C GLU A 395 -7.58 24.71 1.37
N GLN A 396 -8.42 23.74 1.02
CA GLN A 396 -8.01 22.34 0.85
C GLN A 396 -6.91 22.23 -0.21
N GLU A 397 -7.09 22.87 -1.37
CA GLU A 397 -6.11 22.87 -2.47
C GLU A 397 -4.81 23.54 -2.05
N ARG A 398 -4.88 24.67 -1.33
CA ARG A 398 -3.70 25.36 -0.79
C ARG A 398 -2.90 24.47 0.18
N ILE A 399 -3.59 23.77 1.07
CA ILE A 399 -2.96 22.84 2.01
C ILE A 399 -2.33 21.65 1.25
N MET A 400 -3.02 21.10 0.25
CA MET A 400 -2.49 20.01 -0.56
C MET A 400 -1.21 20.40 -1.32
N VAL A 401 -1.15 21.62 -1.85
CA VAL A 401 0.08 22.16 -2.49
C VAL A 401 1.22 22.29 -1.49
N ALA A 402 0.94 22.75 -0.27
CA ALA A 402 1.95 22.87 0.78
C ALA A 402 2.43 21.46 1.26
N ASP A 403 1.50 20.53 1.45
CA ASP A 403 1.81 19.15 1.84
C ASP A 403 2.68 18.46 0.77
N GLU A 404 2.42 18.72 -0.52
CA GLU A 404 3.21 18.19 -1.63
C GLU A 404 4.60 18.81 -1.71
N ALA A 405 4.71 20.13 -1.52
CA ALA A 405 6.02 20.79 -1.48
C ALA A 405 6.90 20.18 -0.36
N ALA A 406 6.33 20.00 0.83
CA ALA A 406 7.03 19.36 1.95
C ALA A 406 7.37 17.87 1.69
N HIS A 407 6.55 17.18 0.91
CA HIS A 407 6.85 15.82 0.47
C HIS A 407 8.05 15.78 -0.48
N LEU A 408 8.10 16.66 -1.47
CA LEU A 408 9.20 16.73 -2.45
C LEU A 408 10.53 17.20 -1.87
N GLU A 409 10.56 17.83 -0.70
CA GLU A 409 11.80 18.08 0.04
C GLU A 409 12.50 16.80 0.50
N GLN A 410 11.74 15.75 0.77
CA GLN A 410 12.27 14.48 1.25
C GLN A 410 12.33 13.41 0.15
N TYR A 411 11.26 13.27 -0.64
CA TYR A 411 11.10 12.22 -1.65
C TYR A 411 11.25 12.79 -3.05
N TYR A 412 12.02 12.13 -3.91
CA TYR A 412 12.10 12.56 -5.31
C TYR A 412 10.80 12.24 -6.06
N ALA A 413 10.44 13.10 -7.03
CA ALA A 413 9.25 12.93 -7.86
C ALA A 413 9.34 11.63 -8.67
N SER A 414 8.38 10.74 -8.49
CA SER A 414 8.33 9.44 -9.16
C SER A 414 6.93 8.84 -9.10
N PRO A 415 6.47 8.13 -10.14
CA PRO A 415 5.22 7.38 -10.09
C PRO A 415 5.15 6.36 -8.93
N ARG A 416 6.30 5.93 -8.42
CA ARG A 416 6.39 5.02 -7.27
C ARG A 416 6.05 5.71 -5.94
N HIS A 417 6.28 7.03 -5.82
CA HIS A 417 6.16 7.75 -4.55
C HIS A 417 4.90 8.61 -4.44
N THR A 418 4.00 8.52 -5.40
CA THR A 418 2.76 9.32 -5.52
C THR A 418 1.91 9.32 -4.25
N ILE A 419 1.87 8.19 -3.57
CA ILE A 419 1.11 8.01 -2.32
C ILE A 419 1.99 7.75 -1.10
N GLN A 420 3.32 7.92 -1.23
CA GLN A 420 4.26 7.79 -0.11
C GLN A 420 3.99 8.86 0.93
N ILE A 421 4.06 8.47 2.21
CA ILE A 421 3.96 9.37 3.34
C ILE A 421 4.95 8.99 4.44
N ASP A 422 5.38 9.98 5.22
CA ASP A 422 5.98 9.78 6.54
C ASP A 422 4.85 9.59 7.56
N PHE A 423 4.77 8.39 8.17
CA PHE A 423 3.68 8.05 9.09
C PHE A 423 3.58 8.99 10.28
N GLY A 424 4.70 9.27 10.94
CA GLY A 424 4.71 10.08 12.15
C GLY A 424 4.23 11.51 11.87
N ARG A 425 4.76 12.12 10.82
CA ARG A 425 4.37 13.46 10.39
C ARG A 425 2.91 13.51 9.95
N TYR A 426 2.49 12.56 9.13
CA TYR A 426 1.11 12.49 8.66
C TYR A 426 0.11 12.37 9.81
N CYS A 427 0.39 11.54 10.81
CA CYS A 427 -0.50 11.38 11.97
C CYS A 427 -0.61 12.68 12.78
N LEU A 428 0.50 13.39 12.99
CA LEU A 428 0.47 14.70 13.67
C LEU A 428 -0.35 15.71 12.86
N ASP A 429 -0.07 15.87 11.58
CA ASP A 429 -0.79 16.79 10.70
C ASP A 429 -2.29 16.44 10.61
N LEU A 430 -2.63 15.14 10.63
CA LEU A 430 -4.02 14.69 10.63
C LEU A 430 -4.73 15.01 11.95
N MET A 431 -4.05 14.83 13.09
CA MET A 431 -4.60 15.19 14.42
C MET A 431 -4.84 16.70 14.53
N GLU A 432 -3.87 17.52 14.13
CA GLU A 432 -3.99 18.99 14.12
C GLU A 432 -5.16 19.43 13.23
N GLU A 433 -5.33 18.80 12.07
CA GLU A 433 -6.43 19.09 11.16
C GLU A 433 -7.78 18.65 11.74
N ILE A 434 -7.86 17.50 12.40
CA ILE A 434 -9.08 17.05 13.08
C ILE A 434 -9.50 18.08 14.13
N GLU A 435 -8.58 18.55 14.98
CA GLU A 435 -8.86 19.57 15.98
C GLU A 435 -9.30 20.91 15.35
N ALA A 436 -8.67 21.32 14.25
CA ALA A 436 -9.04 22.52 13.52
C ALA A 436 -10.46 22.41 12.94
N GLY A 437 -10.78 21.26 12.34
CA GLY A 437 -12.11 20.95 11.79
C GLY A 437 -13.20 20.87 12.85
N GLU A 438 -12.89 20.34 14.04
CA GLU A 438 -13.81 20.34 15.17
C GLU A 438 -14.10 21.77 15.67
N ARG A 439 -13.09 22.65 15.67
CA ARG A 439 -13.28 24.09 15.99
C ARG A 439 -14.17 24.77 14.94
N ARG A 440 -13.98 24.50 13.64
CA ARG A 440 -14.82 25.02 12.56
C ARG A 440 -16.28 24.56 12.70
N ALA A 441 -16.49 23.27 12.97
CA ALA A 441 -17.83 22.69 13.18
C ALA A 441 -18.57 23.38 14.35
N ARG A 442 -17.87 23.57 15.48
CA ARG A 442 -18.45 24.27 16.65
C ARG A 442 -18.75 25.75 16.41
N ALA A 443 -17.94 26.42 15.58
CA ALA A 443 -18.15 27.82 15.22
C ALA A 443 -19.31 28.03 14.23
N GLY A 444 -19.91 26.97 13.69
CA GLY A 444 -20.97 27.03 12.70
C GLY A 444 -20.52 27.66 11.38
N THR A 445 -19.23 27.62 11.08
CA THR A 445 -18.67 28.13 9.82
C THR A 445 -19.07 27.13 8.72
N PRO A 446 -19.84 27.54 7.69
CA PRO A 446 -20.13 26.67 6.56
C PRO A 446 -18.84 26.26 5.86
N ALA A 447 -18.88 25.07 5.27
CA ALA A 447 -17.78 24.57 4.45
C ALA A 447 -17.56 25.43 3.21
#